data_9391b14d94a65071eae01e4fd13bcbe9
#
_entry.id   9391b14d94a65071eae01e4fd13bcbe9
#
_cell.length_a   1.000
_cell.length_b   1.000
_cell.length_c   1.000
_cell.angle_alpha   90.00
_cell.angle_beta   90.00
_cell.angle_gamma   90.00
#
_symmetry.space_group_name_H-M   'P 1'
#
loop_
_entity.id
_entity.type
_entity.pdbx_description
1 polymer ?
#
loop_
_entity_poly.entity_id
_entity_poly.type
_entity_poly.pdbx_seq_one_letter_code
_entity_poly.pdbx_strand_id
1 'polypeptide(L)'
;MKSPEALDAALQEIPAGCCVIVPLKIEGGALLYQSQVKGAVASGACKDATLTIREIAESIQSHQLSAIAKLSLLDDAYYPTYDTTAGFLLEDGYSRWLDNKPEKGGKPWMSPFSDSAAAYLQALTAEIMQAGFQNILCTDLDYPHFYDTDLELLGSPVQSKQNRAEGLIRVLNGVHQTASQQGGGAMYTFSLYDALNRDAEALQPVMLNTPSAVVYIDPNSFRDSFWHNNQKISMSGLSMQEKLQVLMPIAQELCGDMHLIPCFRERSFRQQEQTQAEAWLRENGYTQYMFK
;
A
#
# COMPACT_ATOMS: atom_id res chain seq x y z
N MET A 1 17.10 -6.12 -1.84
CA MET A 1 17.74 -7.21 -2.65
C MET A 1 19.06 -6.65 -3.15
N LYS A 2 20.18 -7.22 -2.71
CA LYS A 2 21.50 -6.62 -3.00
C LYS A 2 22.31 -7.42 -4.05
N SER A 3 21.91 -8.67 -4.34
CA SER A 3 22.51 -9.47 -5.41
C SER A 3 21.56 -10.61 -5.82
N PRO A 4 21.76 -11.22 -7.01
CA PRO A 4 21.01 -12.41 -7.44
C PRO A 4 21.11 -13.56 -6.45
N GLU A 5 22.30 -13.81 -5.89
CA GLU A 5 22.56 -14.92 -4.96
C GLU A 5 21.80 -14.72 -3.63
N ALA A 6 21.72 -13.47 -3.14
CA ALA A 6 21.00 -13.16 -1.93
C ALA A 6 19.46 -13.30 -2.13
N LEU A 7 18.97 -12.97 -3.31
CA LEU A 7 17.57 -13.18 -3.67
C LEU A 7 17.27 -14.68 -3.76
N ASP A 8 18.10 -15.42 -4.47
CA ASP A 8 17.95 -16.87 -4.68
C ASP A 8 17.95 -17.62 -3.33
N ALA A 9 18.90 -17.31 -2.45
CA ALA A 9 18.97 -17.87 -1.11
C ALA A 9 17.71 -17.61 -0.28
N ALA A 10 17.11 -16.42 -0.39
CA ALA A 10 15.88 -16.08 0.32
C ALA A 10 14.66 -16.83 -0.24
N LEU A 11 14.63 -17.08 -1.55
CA LEU A 11 13.53 -17.78 -2.21
C LEU A 11 13.58 -19.31 -1.98
N GLN A 12 14.77 -19.89 -1.77
CA GLN A 12 14.94 -21.33 -1.49
C GLN A 12 14.22 -21.78 -0.20
N GLU A 13 14.05 -20.89 0.76
CA GLU A 13 13.37 -21.19 2.03
C GLU A 13 11.83 -21.23 1.88
N ILE A 14 11.29 -20.82 0.72
CA ILE A 14 9.85 -20.70 0.49
C ILE A 14 9.35 -21.94 -0.25
N PRO A 15 8.30 -22.63 0.24
CA PRO A 15 7.73 -23.79 -0.45
C PRO A 15 7.23 -23.44 -1.86
N ALA A 16 7.46 -24.32 -2.81
CA ALA A 16 6.96 -24.17 -4.18
C ALA A 16 5.42 -24.03 -4.20
N GLY A 17 4.90 -23.23 -5.11
CA GLY A 17 3.46 -22.92 -5.23
C GLY A 17 3.00 -21.77 -4.33
N CYS A 18 3.85 -21.24 -3.46
CA CYS A 18 3.51 -20.05 -2.67
C CYS A 18 3.51 -18.78 -3.54
N CYS A 19 2.77 -17.77 -3.05
CA CYS A 19 2.81 -16.42 -3.60
C CYS A 19 3.64 -15.51 -2.67
N VAL A 20 4.60 -14.79 -3.25
CA VAL A 20 5.47 -13.87 -2.51
C VAL A 20 5.09 -12.42 -2.79
N ILE A 21 5.14 -11.58 -1.77
CA ILE A 21 4.99 -10.14 -1.91
C ILE A 21 6.38 -9.51 -1.95
N VAL A 22 6.70 -8.87 -3.07
CA VAL A 22 8.01 -8.29 -3.34
C VAL A 22 7.94 -6.77 -3.24
N PRO A 23 8.60 -6.12 -2.27
CA PRO A 23 8.66 -4.67 -2.24
C PRO A 23 9.54 -4.18 -3.39
N LEU A 24 8.94 -3.46 -4.34
CA LEU A 24 9.64 -2.89 -5.51
C LEU A 24 9.77 -1.38 -5.44
N LYS A 25 8.78 -0.68 -4.86
CA LYS A 25 8.86 0.74 -4.50
C LYS A 25 8.51 0.87 -3.02
N ILE A 26 9.40 1.48 -2.25
CA ILE A 26 9.26 1.65 -0.80
C ILE A 26 8.91 3.08 -0.44
N GLU A 27 8.52 3.31 0.81
CA GLU A 27 8.31 4.63 1.41
C GLU A 27 9.48 5.56 1.11
N GLY A 28 9.18 6.83 0.80
CA GLY A 28 10.15 7.81 0.33
C GLY A 28 10.46 7.72 -1.17
N GLY A 29 9.93 6.72 -1.92
CA GLY A 29 9.96 6.64 -3.38
C GLY A 29 11.13 5.86 -3.97
N ALA A 30 12.03 5.27 -3.16
CA ALA A 30 13.13 4.48 -3.70
C ALA A 30 12.63 3.18 -4.36
N LEU A 31 13.17 2.87 -5.54
CA LEU A 31 12.95 1.61 -6.24
C LEU A 31 14.03 0.60 -5.87
N LEU A 32 13.61 -0.64 -5.59
CA LEU A 32 14.50 -1.75 -5.25
C LEU A 32 14.91 -2.60 -6.47
N TYR A 33 14.66 -2.11 -7.67
CA TYR A 33 15.06 -2.70 -8.95
C TYR A 33 15.53 -1.61 -9.93
N GLN A 34 16.37 -1.98 -10.90
CA GLN A 34 16.79 -1.12 -11.99
C GLN A 34 15.64 -0.95 -12.98
N SER A 35 14.97 0.20 -12.90
CA SER A 35 13.88 0.56 -13.80
C SER A 35 14.37 1.16 -15.11
N GLN A 36 13.62 0.92 -16.20
CA GLN A 36 13.81 1.58 -17.49
C GLN A 36 12.87 2.77 -17.69
N VAL A 37 11.97 3.03 -16.73
CA VAL A 37 11.06 4.19 -16.77
C VAL A 37 11.87 5.47 -16.68
N LYS A 38 11.74 6.35 -17.67
CA LYS A 38 12.55 7.59 -17.79
C LYS A 38 12.51 8.43 -16.51
N GLY A 39 11.33 8.57 -15.91
CA GLY A 39 11.14 9.32 -14.66
C GLY A 39 11.90 8.69 -13.48
N ALA A 40 11.93 7.37 -13.37
CA ALA A 40 12.64 6.65 -12.32
C ALA A 40 14.16 6.80 -12.45
N VAL A 41 14.67 6.71 -13.67
CA VAL A 41 16.10 6.88 -13.96
C VAL A 41 16.53 8.33 -13.70
N ALA A 42 15.78 9.29 -14.25
CA ALA A 42 16.10 10.71 -14.17
C ALA A 42 15.99 11.28 -12.75
N SER A 43 15.03 10.80 -11.95
CA SER A 43 14.89 11.17 -10.53
C SER A 43 15.93 10.53 -9.61
N GLY A 44 16.64 9.50 -10.09
CA GLY A 44 17.58 8.71 -9.28
C GLY A 44 16.90 7.75 -8.32
N ALA A 45 15.60 7.48 -8.48
CA ALA A 45 14.85 6.58 -7.58
C ALA A 45 15.39 5.14 -7.56
N CYS A 46 16.01 4.67 -8.66
CA CYS A 46 16.59 3.33 -8.80
C CYS A 46 18.13 3.28 -8.73
N LYS A 47 18.80 4.37 -8.31
CA LYS A 47 20.28 4.49 -8.35
C LYS A 47 21.03 3.42 -7.54
N ASP A 48 20.42 2.95 -6.44
CA ASP A 48 21.03 1.99 -5.52
C ASP A 48 20.58 0.55 -5.79
N ALA A 49 19.73 0.34 -6.79
CA ALA A 49 19.24 -0.98 -7.21
C ALA A 49 20.30 -1.71 -8.06
N THR A 50 20.41 -3.01 -7.89
CA THR A 50 21.40 -3.85 -8.56
C THR A 50 20.80 -4.87 -9.53
N LEU A 51 19.51 -5.23 -9.32
CA LEU A 51 18.79 -6.20 -10.12
C LEU A 51 17.75 -5.49 -11.00
N THR A 52 17.58 -5.97 -12.22
CA THR A 52 16.47 -5.58 -13.08
C THR A 52 15.18 -6.25 -12.61
N ILE A 53 14.03 -5.68 -12.98
CA ILE A 53 12.73 -6.30 -12.67
C ILE A 53 12.60 -7.70 -13.29
N ARG A 54 13.20 -7.94 -14.45
CA ARG A 54 13.20 -9.24 -15.14
C ARG A 54 13.99 -10.28 -14.36
N GLU A 55 15.21 -9.98 -13.92
CA GLU A 55 16.01 -10.90 -13.08
C GLU A 55 15.29 -11.28 -11.81
N ILE A 56 14.58 -10.35 -11.17
CA ILE A 56 13.76 -10.63 -9.98
C ILE A 56 12.62 -11.59 -10.34
N ALA A 57 11.88 -11.32 -11.41
CA ALA A 57 10.77 -12.16 -11.83
C ALA A 57 11.20 -13.57 -12.24
N GLU A 58 12.28 -13.68 -13.01
CA GLU A 58 12.85 -14.96 -13.45
C GLU A 58 13.34 -15.81 -12.26
N SER A 59 14.01 -15.21 -11.27
CA SER A 59 14.42 -15.90 -10.05
C SER A 59 13.21 -16.43 -9.28
N ILE A 60 12.14 -15.63 -9.10
CA ILE A 60 10.92 -16.08 -8.43
C ILE A 60 10.27 -17.26 -9.18
N GLN A 61 10.16 -17.17 -10.49
CA GLN A 61 9.57 -18.23 -11.32
C GLN A 61 10.39 -19.52 -11.31
N SER A 62 11.72 -19.44 -11.27
CA SER A 62 12.61 -20.61 -11.20
C SER A 62 12.41 -21.43 -9.93
N HIS A 63 11.95 -20.79 -8.84
CA HIS A 63 11.55 -21.45 -7.58
C HIS A 63 10.08 -21.90 -7.58
N GLN A 64 9.37 -21.84 -8.71
CA GLN A 64 7.95 -22.20 -8.85
C GLN A 64 7.05 -21.35 -7.91
N LEU A 65 7.41 -20.09 -7.70
CA LEU A 65 6.65 -19.12 -6.92
C LEU A 65 5.89 -18.16 -7.84
N SER A 66 4.80 -17.61 -7.35
CA SER A 66 4.12 -16.46 -7.95
C SER A 66 4.44 -15.18 -7.20
N ALA A 67 4.31 -14.03 -7.84
CA ALA A 67 4.72 -12.76 -7.27
C ALA A 67 3.65 -11.67 -7.35
N ILE A 68 3.50 -10.93 -6.24
CA ILE A 68 2.76 -9.70 -6.15
C ILE A 68 3.77 -8.58 -5.88
N ALA A 69 3.73 -7.53 -6.68
CA ALA A 69 4.60 -6.37 -6.49
C ALA A 69 4.00 -5.41 -5.46
N LYS A 70 4.74 -5.06 -4.40
CA LYS A 70 4.32 -4.02 -3.45
C LYS A 70 4.89 -2.67 -3.88
N LEU A 71 4.00 -1.67 -4.02
CA LEU A 71 4.34 -0.30 -4.36
C LEU A 71 3.79 0.68 -3.32
N SER A 72 4.66 1.46 -2.71
CA SER A 72 4.31 2.70 -2.01
C SER A 72 3.95 3.75 -3.05
N LEU A 73 2.71 4.26 -3.04
CA LEU A 73 2.23 5.09 -4.14
C LEU A 73 2.60 6.57 -3.97
N LEU A 74 2.13 7.23 -2.92
CA LEU A 74 2.21 8.69 -2.78
C LEU A 74 3.35 9.17 -1.87
N ASP A 75 3.84 8.35 -0.95
CA ASP A 75 5.05 8.64 -0.21
C ASP A 75 6.26 8.48 -1.14
N ASP A 76 6.57 9.54 -1.87
CA ASP A 76 7.64 9.61 -2.85
C ASP A 76 8.26 11.01 -2.86
N ALA A 77 9.54 11.07 -2.52
CA ALA A 77 10.31 12.31 -2.56
C ALA A 77 11.22 12.40 -3.79
N TYR A 78 11.49 11.30 -4.49
CA TYR A 78 12.38 11.28 -5.65
C TYR A 78 11.73 11.91 -6.87
N TYR A 79 10.58 11.39 -7.30
CA TYR A 79 9.96 11.84 -8.52
C TYR A 79 9.46 13.30 -8.45
N PRO A 80 8.77 13.75 -7.36
CA PRO A 80 8.40 15.16 -7.22
C PRO A 80 9.60 16.12 -7.05
N THR A 81 10.78 15.62 -6.65
CA THR A 81 12.00 16.43 -6.63
C THR A 81 12.53 16.67 -8.04
N TYR A 82 12.40 15.69 -8.92
CA TYR A 82 12.78 15.78 -10.32
C TYR A 82 11.74 16.55 -11.16
N ASP A 83 10.47 16.17 -11.05
CA ASP A 83 9.34 16.83 -11.70
C ASP A 83 8.45 17.50 -10.65
N THR A 84 8.60 18.82 -10.51
CA THR A 84 7.85 19.58 -9.50
C THR A 84 6.35 19.51 -9.70
N THR A 85 5.86 19.28 -10.92
CA THR A 85 4.43 19.17 -11.23
C THR A 85 3.83 17.86 -10.71
N ALA A 86 4.66 16.88 -10.35
CA ALA A 86 4.21 15.63 -9.75
C ALA A 86 3.89 15.76 -8.24
N GLY A 87 4.38 16.82 -7.60
CA GLY A 87 4.14 17.08 -6.17
C GLY A 87 2.95 17.98 -5.89
N PHE A 88 2.75 18.27 -4.59
CA PHE A 88 1.82 19.32 -4.20
C PHE A 88 2.44 20.70 -4.47
N LEU A 89 1.68 21.53 -5.18
CA LEU A 89 2.03 22.93 -5.46
C LEU A 89 1.14 23.86 -4.65
N LEU A 90 1.71 25.00 -4.23
CA LEU A 90 0.94 26.07 -3.62
C LEU A 90 0.02 26.72 -4.65
N GLU A 91 -0.91 27.56 -4.21
CA GLU A 91 -1.86 28.26 -5.10
C GLU A 91 -1.19 29.12 -6.18
N ASP A 92 0.08 29.51 -5.99
CA ASP A 92 0.86 30.21 -7.02
C ASP A 92 1.18 29.34 -8.25
N GLY A 93 0.95 28.00 -8.16
CA GLY A 93 1.10 27.04 -9.23
C GLY A 93 2.55 26.64 -9.55
N TYR A 94 3.55 27.13 -8.81
CA TYR A 94 4.97 26.81 -9.03
C TYR A 94 5.75 26.54 -7.75
N SER A 95 5.37 27.10 -6.62
CA SER A 95 6.03 26.83 -5.33
C SER A 95 5.60 25.46 -4.80
N ARG A 96 6.60 24.67 -4.42
CA ARG A 96 6.43 23.30 -3.98
C ARG A 96 6.11 23.25 -2.49
N TRP A 97 5.07 22.53 -2.11
CA TRP A 97 4.82 22.18 -0.72
C TRP A 97 5.80 21.07 -0.26
N LEU A 98 6.25 21.15 0.97
CA LEU A 98 7.09 20.16 1.64
C LEU A 98 6.47 19.79 2.99
N ASP A 99 6.63 18.54 3.41
CA ASP A 99 6.11 18.02 4.69
C ASP A 99 6.76 18.64 5.94
N ASN A 100 7.86 19.35 5.74
CA ASN A 100 8.55 20.16 6.77
C ASN A 100 9.33 21.29 6.11
N LYS A 101 9.91 22.15 6.92
CA LYS A 101 10.80 23.21 6.44
C LYS A 101 12.04 22.62 5.78
N PRO A 102 12.57 23.23 4.69
CA PRO A 102 13.77 22.73 4.00
C PRO A 102 14.96 22.51 4.92
N GLU A 103 15.20 23.42 5.85
CA GLU A 103 16.29 23.35 6.84
C GLU A 103 16.12 22.24 7.88
N LYS A 104 14.92 21.65 7.96
CA LYS A 104 14.58 20.50 8.79
C LYS A 104 14.44 19.21 8.00
N GLY A 105 14.89 19.22 6.74
CA GLY A 105 14.86 18.05 5.86
C GLY A 105 13.49 17.79 5.24
N GLY A 106 12.67 18.84 5.08
CA GLY A 106 11.35 18.72 4.43
C GLY A 106 11.41 18.11 3.04
N LYS A 107 10.50 17.24 2.72
CA LYS A 107 10.44 16.47 1.47
C LYS A 107 9.12 16.74 0.74
N PRO A 108 9.13 16.75 -0.59
CA PRO A 108 7.89 16.75 -1.36
C PRO A 108 7.22 15.38 -1.26
N TRP A 109 5.91 15.37 -1.44
CA TRP A 109 5.09 14.18 -1.62
C TRP A 109 4.47 14.20 -3.00
N MET A 110 4.18 13.03 -3.55
CA MET A 110 3.47 12.90 -4.82
C MET A 110 2.02 13.31 -4.65
N SER A 111 1.52 14.14 -5.57
CA SER A 111 0.15 14.62 -5.54
C SER A 111 -0.79 13.71 -6.34
N PRO A 112 -1.89 13.21 -5.76
CA PRO A 112 -2.87 12.40 -6.48
C PRO A 112 -3.66 13.21 -7.53
N PHE A 113 -3.54 14.54 -7.51
CA PHE A 113 -4.15 15.44 -8.52
C PHE A 113 -3.26 15.66 -9.73
N SER A 114 -2.01 15.24 -9.70
CA SER A 114 -1.03 15.44 -10.76
C SER A 114 -1.16 14.39 -11.87
N ASP A 115 -1.27 14.84 -13.11
CA ASP A 115 -1.21 13.97 -14.30
C ASP A 115 0.19 13.34 -14.47
N SER A 116 1.24 14.10 -14.15
CA SER A 116 2.62 13.60 -14.19
C SER A 116 2.85 12.47 -13.19
N ALA A 117 2.35 12.62 -11.94
CA ALA A 117 2.40 11.57 -10.93
C ALA A 117 1.64 10.31 -11.38
N ALA A 118 0.43 10.49 -11.92
CA ALA A 118 -0.38 9.39 -12.44
C ALA A 118 0.34 8.64 -13.57
N ALA A 119 0.88 9.36 -14.55
CA ALA A 119 1.62 8.78 -15.67
C ALA A 119 2.88 8.01 -15.21
N TYR A 120 3.60 8.54 -14.22
CA TYR A 120 4.76 7.87 -13.64
C TYR A 120 4.39 6.54 -12.97
N LEU A 121 3.37 6.53 -12.10
CA LEU A 121 2.89 5.32 -11.43
C LEU A 121 2.37 4.28 -12.42
N GLN A 122 1.65 4.70 -13.46
CA GLN A 122 1.18 3.82 -14.52
C GLN A 122 2.35 3.22 -15.32
N ALA A 123 3.39 4.01 -15.64
CA ALA A 123 4.57 3.52 -16.33
C ALA A 123 5.34 2.45 -15.50
N LEU A 124 5.53 2.68 -14.20
CA LEU A 124 6.11 1.68 -13.29
C LEU A 124 5.24 0.41 -13.22
N THR A 125 3.91 0.59 -13.11
CA THR A 125 2.97 -0.54 -13.09
C THR A 125 3.09 -1.38 -14.36
N ALA A 126 3.10 -0.74 -15.54
CA ALA A 126 3.23 -1.44 -16.82
C ALA A 126 4.56 -2.21 -16.92
N GLU A 127 5.68 -1.60 -16.53
CA GLU A 127 7.00 -2.24 -16.53
C GLU A 127 7.02 -3.50 -15.65
N ILE A 128 6.46 -3.41 -14.45
CA ILE A 128 6.41 -4.51 -13.47
C ILE A 128 5.51 -5.66 -13.98
N MET A 129 4.33 -5.33 -14.47
CA MET A 129 3.40 -6.33 -14.99
C MET A 129 3.95 -7.04 -16.23
N GLN A 130 4.64 -6.33 -17.13
CA GLN A 130 5.32 -6.91 -18.31
C GLN A 130 6.47 -7.86 -17.93
N ALA A 131 7.05 -7.72 -16.75
CA ALA A 131 8.07 -8.64 -16.24
C ALA A 131 7.49 -9.95 -15.70
N GLY A 132 6.16 -10.07 -15.54
CA GLY A 132 5.48 -11.30 -15.14
C GLY A 132 4.93 -11.32 -13.71
N PHE A 133 4.88 -10.18 -13.04
CA PHE A 133 4.14 -10.07 -11.77
C PHE A 133 2.62 -10.19 -12.03
N GLN A 134 1.91 -10.79 -11.08
CA GLN A 134 0.47 -11.07 -11.27
C GLN A 134 -0.43 -9.93 -10.84
N ASN A 135 -0.05 -9.22 -9.77
CA ASN A 135 -0.83 -8.13 -9.20
C ASN A 135 0.08 -7.06 -8.58
N ILE A 136 -0.49 -5.89 -8.36
CA ILE A 136 0.14 -4.77 -7.63
C ILE A 136 -0.54 -4.63 -6.27
N LEU A 137 0.22 -4.70 -5.19
CA LEU A 137 -0.23 -4.34 -3.85
C LEU A 137 0.11 -2.87 -3.60
N CYS A 138 -0.91 -2.03 -3.58
CA CYS A 138 -0.80 -0.59 -3.36
C CYS A 138 -0.76 -0.28 -1.86
N THR A 139 0.28 0.41 -1.41
CA THR A 139 0.42 0.93 -0.04
C THR A 139 0.65 2.44 -0.09
N ASP A 140 0.55 3.10 1.06
CA ASP A 140 0.78 4.55 1.21
C ASP A 140 -0.04 5.37 0.19
N LEU A 141 -1.31 4.96 0.03
CA LEU A 141 -2.33 5.66 -0.74
C LEU A 141 -3.13 6.54 0.24
N ASP A 142 -2.44 7.49 0.81
CA ASP A 142 -2.93 8.45 1.78
C ASP A 142 -2.27 9.81 1.57
N TYR A 143 -2.70 10.78 2.33
CA TYR A 143 -2.12 12.13 2.32
C TYR A 143 -1.08 12.26 3.43
N PRO A 144 -0.04 13.10 3.24
CA PRO A 144 0.76 13.56 4.35
C PRO A 144 -0.12 14.32 5.35
N HIS A 145 0.35 14.46 6.58
CA HIS A 145 -0.33 15.29 7.55
C HIS A 145 -0.25 16.77 7.13
N PHE A 146 -1.41 17.35 6.83
CA PHE A 146 -1.54 18.78 6.54
C PHE A 146 -1.98 19.53 7.79
N TYR A 147 -1.29 20.63 8.11
CA TYR A 147 -1.78 21.63 9.07
C TYR A 147 -2.83 22.52 8.39
N ASP A 148 -3.65 23.21 9.17
CA ASP A 148 -4.67 24.12 8.61
C ASP A 148 -4.05 25.17 7.67
N THR A 149 -2.88 25.70 8.03
CA THR A 149 -2.12 26.63 7.20
C THR A 149 -1.66 26.02 5.86
N ASP A 150 -1.35 24.73 5.84
CA ASP A 150 -1.00 24.04 4.60
C ASP A 150 -2.21 23.92 3.67
N LEU A 151 -3.37 23.57 4.25
CA LEU A 151 -4.62 23.48 3.49
C LEU A 151 -5.02 24.82 2.86
N GLU A 152 -4.81 25.93 3.57
CA GLU A 152 -5.04 27.29 3.04
C GLU A 152 -4.12 27.58 1.84
N LEU A 153 -2.85 27.18 1.91
CA LEU A 153 -1.85 27.44 0.87
C LEU A 153 -1.94 26.49 -0.34
N LEU A 154 -2.48 25.29 -0.16
CA LEU A 154 -2.61 24.27 -1.20
C LEU A 154 -3.89 24.43 -2.05
N GLY A 155 -4.83 25.24 -1.58
CA GLY A 155 -6.05 25.56 -2.32
C GLY A 155 -7.12 24.47 -2.39
N SER A 156 -8.14 24.71 -3.20
CA SER A 156 -9.38 23.95 -3.20
C SER A 156 -9.29 22.44 -3.43
N PRO A 157 -8.37 21.91 -4.26
CA PRO A 157 -8.30 20.45 -4.46
C PRO A 157 -8.01 19.68 -3.17
N VAL A 158 -7.16 20.24 -2.29
CA VAL A 158 -6.71 19.59 -1.06
C VAL A 158 -7.60 19.92 0.14
N GLN A 159 -8.27 21.08 0.14
CA GLN A 159 -9.16 21.51 1.23
C GLN A 159 -10.38 20.61 1.39
N SER A 160 -10.96 20.13 0.28
CA SER A 160 -12.15 19.30 0.31
C SER A 160 -11.83 17.84 0.60
N LYS A 161 -12.43 17.27 1.67
CA LYS A 161 -12.34 15.84 1.98
C LYS A 161 -12.83 14.96 0.83
N GLN A 162 -13.88 15.40 0.12
CA GLN A 162 -14.39 14.68 -1.04
C GLN A 162 -13.37 14.68 -2.17
N ASN A 163 -12.78 15.83 -2.51
CA ASN A 163 -11.75 15.91 -3.55
C ASN A 163 -10.54 15.05 -3.20
N ARG A 164 -10.12 15.03 -1.92
CA ARG A 164 -9.03 14.16 -1.48
C ARG A 164 -9.36 12.69 -1.72
N ALA A 165 -10.55 12.22 -1.32
CA ALA A 165 -10.96 10.85 -1.59
C ALA A 165 -10.98 10.54 -3.11
N GLU A 166 -11.54 11.42 -3.93
CA GLU A 166 -11.57 11.27 -5.40
C GLU A 166 -10.16 11.22 -6.00
N GLY A 167 -9.23 12.02 -5.48
CA GLY A 167 -7.82 12.00 -5.88
C GLY A 167 -7.15 10.64 -5.64
N LEU A 168 -7.35 10.06 -4.45
CA LEU A 168 -6.81 8.72 -4.11
C LEU A 168 -7.44 7.62 -4.99
N ILE A 169 -8.77 7.68 -5.19
CA ILE A 169 -9.50 6.74 -6.06
C ILE A 169 -8.97 6.83 -7.50
N ARG A 170 -8.71 8.03 -8.01
CA ARG A 170 -8.14 8.24 -9.34
C ARG A 170 -6.79 7.54 -9.50
N VAL A 171 -5.89 7.68 -8.52
CA VAL A 171 -4.56 7.03 -8.56
C VAL A 171 -4.71 5.52 -8.55
N LEU A 172 -5.50 4.97 -7.62
CA LEU A 172 -5.73 3.53 -7.53
C LEU A 172 -6.32 2.95 -8.81
N ASN A 173 -7.34 3.62 -9.37
CA ASN A 173 -7.97 3.20 -10.63
C ASN A 173 -6.99 3.24 -11.80
N GLY A 174 -6.10 4.23 -11.87
CA GLY A 174 -5.07 4.30 -12.91
C GLY A 174 -4.08 3.13 -12.84
N VAL A 175 -3.63 2.79 -11.63
CA VAL A 175 -2.78 1.60 -11.39
C VAL A 175 -3.54 0.32 -11.72
N HIS A 176 -4.77 0.17 -11.23
CA HIS A 176 -5.62 -1.01 -11.49
C HIS A 176 -5.88 -1.21 -12.99
N GLN A 177 -6.27 -0.16 -13.70
CA GLN A 177 -6.53 -0.23 -15.13
C GLN A 177 -5.28 -0.64 -15.92
N THR A 178 -4.11 -0.08 -15.56
CA THR A 178 -2.84 -0.43 -16.20
C THR A 178 -2.46 -1.89 -15.94
N ALA A 179 -2.62 -2.37 -14.70
CA ALA A 179 -2.36 -3.77 -14.37
C ALA A 179 -3.35 -4.71 -15.09
N SER A 180 -4.62 -4.34 -15.20
CA SER A 180 -5.66 -5.15 -15.84
C SER A 180 -5.44 -5.31 -17.35
N GLN A 181 -4.85 -4.33 -18.02
CA GLN A 181 -4.44 -4.44 -19.43
C GLN A 181 -3.38 -5.52 -19.67
N GLN A 182 -2.68 -5.93 -18.60
CA GLN A 182 -1.67 -6.99 -18.62
C GLN A 182 -2.18 -8.30 -17.96
N GLY A 183 -3.48 -8.43 -17.72
CA GLY A 183 -4.10 -9.63 -17.16
C GLY A 183 -4.07 -9.76 -15.64
N GLY A 184 -3.69 -8.70 -14.93
CA GLY A 184 -3.69 -8.66 -13.45
C GLY A 184 -4.61 -7.60 -12.88
N GLY A 185 -4.25 -7.06 -11.71
CA GLY A 185 -5.01 -6.00 -11.05
C GLY A 185 -4.25 -5.33 -9.92
N ALA A 186 -4.86 -4.32 -9.33
CA ALA A 186 -4.37 -3.71 -8.11
C ALA A 186 -5.16 -4.22 -6.90
N MET A 187 -4.46 -4.42 -5.80
CA MET A 187 -5.00 -4.65 -4.47
C MET A 187 -4.70 -3.43 -3.61
N TYR A 188 -5.65 -3.02 -2.78
CA TYR A 188 -5.46 -1.91 -1.87
C TYR A 188 -5.21 -2.40 -0.45
N THR A 189 -4.34 -1.71 0.27
CA THR A 189 -4.07 -1.99 1.69
C THR A 189 -4.63 -0.86 2.55
N PHE A 190 -5.40 -1.20 3.58
CA PHE A 190 -5.87 -0.24 4.57
C PHE A 190 -5.80 -0.81 5.99
N SER A 191 -5.76 0.07 6.97
CA SER A 191 -5.82 -0.28 8.39
C SER A 191 -7.27 -0.38 8.85
N LEU A 192 -7.64 -1.51 9.46
CA LEU A 192 -8.98 -1.67 10.06
C LEU A 192 -9.23 -0.64 11.16
N TYR A 193 -8.20 -0.35 11.96
CA TYR A 193 -8.30 0.64 13.04
C TYR A 193 -8.60 2.04 12.52
N ASP A 194 -7.88 2.49 11.48
CA ASP A 194 -8.05 3.83 10.90
C ASP A 194 -9.39 3.95 10.17
N ALA A 195 -9.81 2.91 9.45
CA ALA A 195 -11.11 2.88 8.80
C ALA A 195 -12.27 2.97 9.80
N LEU A 196 -12.18 2.31 10.96
CA LEU A 196 -13.20 2.38 12.02
C LEU A 196 -13.21 3.70 12.77
N ASN A 197 -12.05 4.32 12.95
CA ASN A 197 -11.95 5.64 13.55
C ASN A 197 -12.28 6.78 12.57
N ARG A 198 -12.58 6.42 11.29
CA ARG A 198 -12.91 7.36 10.22
C ARG A 198 -11.85 8.45 10.08
N ASP A 199 -10.60 8.04 10.04
CA ASP A 199 -9.52 8.96 9.73
C ASP A 199 -9.83 9.62 8.38
N ALA A 200 -9.94 10.94 8.41
CA ALA A 200 -10.33 11.71 7.22
C ALA A 200 -9.27 11.69 6.11
N GLU A 201 -8.04 11.34 6.47
CA GLU A 201 -6.91 11.26 5.55
C GLU A 201 -6.81 9.89 4.87
N ALA A 202 -7.46 8.85 5.45
CA ALA A 202 -7.47 7.51 4.89
C ALA A 202 -8.65 7.30 3.91
N LEU A 203 -8.36 6.58 2.83
CA LEU A 203 -9.39 6.18 1.86
C LEU A 203 -10.31 5.12 2.48
N GLN A 204 -11.63 5.39 2.46
CA GLN A 204 -12.61 4.44 2.99
C GLN A 204 -12.79 3.26 2.03
N PRO A 205 -12.76 2.01 2.51
CA PRO A 205 -12.85 0.82 1.66
C PRO A 205 -14.09 0.77 0.76
N VAL A 206 -15.24 1.25 1.25
CA VAL A 206 -16.52 1.29 0.50
C VAL A 206 -16.46 2.11 -0.80
N MET A 207 -15.43 2.94 -0.98
CA MET A 207 -15.23 3.75 -2.18
C MET A 207 -14.40 3.02 -3.24
N LEU A 208 -13.92 1.81 -2.94
CA LEU A 208 -12.98 1.10 -3.80
C LEU A 208 -13.69 0.12 -4.72
N ASN A 209 -13.14 -0.04 -5.89
CA ASN A 209 -13.56 -1.03 -6.88
C ASN A 209 -12.36 -1.87 -7.32
N THR A 210 -11.67 -2.46 -6.35
CA THR A 210 -10.59 -3.42 -6.59
C THR A 210 -11.09 -4.84 -6.28
N PRO A 211 -10.56 -5.89 -6.94
CA PRO A 211 -11.02 -7.25 -6.71
C PRO A 211 -10.72 -7.78 -5.31
N SER A 212 -9.68 -7.25 -4.68
CA SER A 212 -9.23 -7.67 -3.34
C SER A 212 -8.72 -6.50 -2.53
N ALA A 213 -8.87 -6.60 -1.21
CA ALA A 213 -8.29 -5.68 -0.24
C ALA A 213 -7.43 -6.44 0.77
N VAL A 214 -6.24 -5.91 1.05
CA VAL A 214 -5.40 -6.37 2.14
C VAL A 214 -5.69 -5.51 3.37
N VAL A 215 -6.29 -6.11 4.39
CA VAL A 215 -6.70 -5.40 5.60
C VAL A 215 -5.70 -5.63 6.70
N TYR A 216 -4.99 -4.56 7.08
CA TYR A 216 -4.06 -4.60 8.20
C TYR A 216 -4.83 -4.58 9.53
N ILE A 217 -4.61 -5.60 10.33
CA ILE A 217 -5.28 -5.80 11.61
C ILE A 217 -4.24 -5.96 12.72
N ASP A 218 -4.16 -4.98 13.61
CA ASP A 218 -3.45 -5.11 14.88
C ASP A 218 -4.50 -5.25 16.00
N PRO A 219 -4.78 -6.47 16.51
CA PRO A 219 -5.79 -6.67 17.56
C PRO A 219 -5.47 -5.91 18.85
N ASN A 220 -4.21 -5.54 19.08
CA ASN A 220 -3.79 -4.77 20.25
C ASN A 220 -4.08 -3.27 20.14
N SER A 221 -4.37 -2.76 18.95
CA SER A 221 -4.87 -1.39 18.77
C SER A 221 -6.29 -1.22 19.32
N PHE A 222 -7.06 -2.30 19.40
CA PHE A 222 -8.41 -2.35 19.97
C PHE A 222 -8.36 -2.79 21.44
N ARG A 223 -7.91 -1.89 22.33
CA ARG A 223 -7.62 -2.25 23.75
C ARG A 223 -8.87 -2.50 24.57
N ASP A 224 -9.75 -1.49 24.68
CA ASP A 224 -10.88 -1.50 25.60
C ASP A 224 -12.21 -1.64 24.88
N SER A 225 -12.49 -0.73 23.96
CA SER A 225 -13.70 -0.70 23.15
C SER A 225 -13.55 0.21 21.95
N PHE A 226 -14.38 0.01 20.93
CA PHE A 226 -14.53 0.92 19.79
C PHE A 226 -16.00 0.99 19.37
N TRP A 227 -16.32 1.95 18.49
CA TRP A 227 -17.67 2.11 17.97
C TRP A 227 -17.76 1.57 16.55
N HIS A 228 -18.81 0.77 16.28
CA HIS A 228 -19.16 0.30 14.96
C HIS A 228 -20.68 0.28 14.83
N ASN A 229 -21.23 0.84 13.74
CA ASN A 229 -22.67 0.91 13.48
C ASN A 229 -23.50 1.43 14.67
N ASN A 230 -23.02 2.52 15.32
CA ASN A 230 -23.61 3.13 16.52
C ASN A 230 -23.66 2.22 17.77
N GLN A 231 -22.94 1.09 17.76
CA GLN A 231 -22.80 0.20 18.90
C GLN A 231 -21.40 0.27 19.47
N LYS A 232 -21.30 0.30 20.78
CA LYS A 232 -20.03 0.20 21.48
C LYS A 232 -19.66 -1.27 21.67
N ILE A 233 -18.58 -1.70 21.03
CA ILE A 233 -18.07 -3.07 21.09
C ILE A 233 -16.96 -3.13 22.13
N SER A 234 -17.09 -3.99 23.12
CA SER A 234 -16.07 -4.19 24.16
C SER A 234 -15.05 -5.21 23.69
N MET A 235 -13.78 -4.90 23.89
CA MET A 235 -12.62 -5.77 23.58
C MET A 235 -11.86 -6.15 24.84
N SER A 236 -12.24 -5.57 25.99
CA SER A 236 -11.57 -5.79 27.26
C SER A 236 -11.74 -7.21 27.75
N GLY A 237 -10.65 -7.88 28.12
CA GLY A 237 -10.63 -9.25 28.63
C GLY A 237 -10.77 -10.33 27.57
N LEU A 238 -10.94 -9.98 26.30
CA LEU A 238 -11.01 -10.96 25.21
C LEU A 238 -9.64 -11.57 24.93
N SER A 239 -9.61 -12.88 24.74
CA SER A 239 -8.47 -13.60 24.18
C SER A 239 -8.22 -13.17 22.73
N MET A 240 -7.03 -13.49 22.19
CA MET A 240 -6.70 -13.16 20.80
C MET A 240 -7.71 -13.76 19.80
N GLN A 241 -8.12 -14.99 19.99
CA GLN A 241 -9.12 -15.65 19.13
C GLN A 241 -10.47 -14.96 19.20
N GLU A 242 -10.96 -14.58 20.38
CA GLU A 242 -12.22 -13.84 20.53
C GLU A 242 -12.15 -12.45 19.88
N LYS A 243 -10.99 -11.78 19.95
CA LYS A 243 -10.78 -10.53 19.22
C LYS A 243 -10.88 -10.73 17.71
N LEU A 244 -10.31 -11.79 17.15
CA LEU A 244 -10.45 -12.11 15.72
C LEU A 244 -11.89 -12.39 15.34
N GLN A 245 -12.65 -13.12 16.17
CA GLN A 245 -14.08 -13.38 15.94
C GLN A 245 -14.91 -12.11 15.88
N VAL A 246 -14.50 -11.05 16.57
CA VAL A 246 -15.15 -9.74 16.51
C VAL A 246 -14.67 -8.92 15.31
N LEU A 247 -13.36 -8.87 15.06
CA LEU A 247 -12.78 -7.96 14.06
C LEU A 247 -12.94 -8.44 12.62
N MET A 248 -12.91 -9.76 12.38
CA MET A 248 -12.94 -10.30 11.02
C MET A 248 -14.28 -10.09 10.30
N PRO A 249 -15.46 -10.28 10.93
CA PRO A 249 -16.74 -9.94 10.29
C PRO A 249 -16.84 -8.45 9.94
N ILE A 250 -16.32 -7.59 10.80
CA ILE A 250 -16.31 -6.14 10.56
C ILE A 250 -15.39 -5.78 9.39
N ALA A 251 -14.19 -6.40 9.33
CA ALA A 251 -13.29 -6.22 8.21
C ALA A 251 -13.93 -6.67 6.88
N GLN A 252 -14.66 -7.80 6.90
CA GLN A 252 -15.39 -8.29 5.73
C GLN A 252 -16.54 -7.34 5.32
N GLU A 253 -17.27 -6.81 6.28
CA GLU A 253 -18.33 -5.81 6.03
C GLU A 253 -17.76 -4.55 5.35
N LEU A 254 -16.60 -4.04 5.83
CA LEU A 254 -15.93 -2.89 5.23
C LEU A 254 -15.37 -3.19 3.84
N CYS A 255 -14.97 -4.41 3.56
CA CYS A 255 -14.53 -4.82 2.22
C CYS A 255 -15.70 -4.96 1.21
N GLY A 256 -16.94 -5.12 1.69
CA GLY A 256 -18.08 -5.37 0.81
C GLY A 256 -17.85 -6.59 -0.10
N ASP A 257 -17.93 -6.38 -1.41
CA ASP A 257 -17.75 -7.45 -2.42
C ASP A 257 -16.29 -7.77 -2.72
N MET A 258 -15.32 -7.01 -2.18
CA MET A 258 -13.91 -7.29 -2.37
C MET A 258 -13.49 -8.54 -1.59
N HIS A 259 -12.60 -9.33 -2.18
CA HIS A 259 -11.98 -10.44 -1.46
C HIS A 259 -11.06 -9.91 -0.35
N LEU A 260 -11.40 -10.22 0.91
CA LEU A 260 -10.62 -9.83 2.08
C LEU A 260 -9.38 -10.72 2.24
N ILE A 261 -8.21 -10.11 2.29
CA ILE A 261 -6.94 -10.75 2.65
C ILE A 261 -6.47 -10.13 3.98
N PRO A 262 -6.65 -10.79 5.13
CA PRO A 262 -6.20 -10.24 6.40
C PRO A 262 -4.68 -10.27 6.53
N CYS A 263 -4.12 -9.16 6.99
CA CYS A 263 -2.71 -8.98 7.29
C CYS A 263 -2.55 -8.60 8.76
N PHE A 264 -2.03 -9.50 9.56
CA PHE A 264 -1.88 -9.31 11.00
C PHE A 264 -0.49 -8.82 11.36
N ARG A 265 -0.41 -8.00 12.41
CA ARG A 265 0.86 -7.62 13.01
C ARG A 265 1.42 -8.80 13.79
N GLU A 266 2.48 -9.45 13.30
CA GLU A 266 3.07 -10.66 13.86
C GLU A 266 3.39 -10.51 15.36
N ARG A 267 4.07 -9.42 15.76
CA ARG A 267 4.44 -9.14 17.16
C ARG A 267 3.27 -8.94 18.12
N SER A 268 2.04 -8.88 17.62
CA SER A 268 0.84 -8.82 18.46
C SER A 268 0.38 -10.19 18.93
N PHE A 269 0.97 -11.25 18.38
CA PHE A 269 0.65 -12.63 18.70
C PHE A 269 1.85 -13.31 19.36
N ARG A 270 1.58 -14.12 20.40
CA ARG A 270 2.52 -15.13 20.84
C ARG A 270 2.49 -16.30 19.85
N GLN A 271 3.54 -17.09 19.78
CA GLN A 271 3.62 -18.19 18.81
C GLN A 271 2.42 -19.16 18.90
N GLN A 272 1.96 -19.49 20.09
CA GLN A 272 0.79 -20.34 20.29
C GLN A 272 -0.51 -19.64 19.80
N GLU A 273 -0.66 -18.35 20.07
CA GLU A 273 -1.81 -17.54 19.63
C GLU A 273 -1.83 -17.43 18.10
N GLN A 274 -0.67 -17.29 17.46
CA GLN A 274 -0.57 -17.28 15.99
C GLN A 274 -1.03 -18.62 15.41
N THR A 275 -0.57 -19.74 15.92
CA THR A 275 -1.00 -21.07 15.45
C THR A 275 -2.52 -21.27 15.61
N GLN A 276 -3.08 -20.81 16.73
CA GLN A 276 -4.53 -20.86 16.96
C GLN A 276 -5.30 -19.94 15.98
N ALA A 277 -4.77 -18.73 15.73
CA ALA A 277 -5.34 -17.79 14.77
C ALA A 277 -5.32 -18.36 13.35
N GLU A 278 -4.22 -18.97 12.92
CA GLU A 278 -4.12 -19.63 11.61
C GLU A 278 -5.12 -20.78 11.44
N ALA A 279 -5.27 -21.61 12.48
CA ALA A 279 -6.26 -22.70 12.46
C ALA A 279 -7.68 -22.14 12.33
N TRP A 280 -8.02 -21.13 13.15
CA TRP A 280 -9.32 -20.48 13.11
C TRP A 280 -9.61 -19.82 11.75
N LEU A 281 -8.62 -19.12 11.17
CA LEU A 281 -8.78 -18.51 9.84
C LEU A 281 -9.12 -19.54 8.76
N ARG A 282 -8.40 -20.66 8.74
CA ARG A 282 -8.66 -21.76 7.78
C ARG A 282 -10.05 -22.37 7.97
N GLU A 283 -10.45 -22.64 9.21
CA GLU A 283 -11.77 -23.18 9.56
C GLU A 283 -12.91 -22.24 9.15
N ASN A 284 -12.65 -20.91 9.12
CA ASN A 284 -13.65 -19.92 8.72
C ASN A 284 -13.50 -19.47 7.24
N GLY A 285 -12.76 -20.23 6.43
CA GLY A 285 -12.68 -20.03 4.99
C GLY A 285 -11.68 -18.97 4.50
N TYR A 286 -10.88 -18.40 5.40
CA TYR A 286 -9.80 -17.48 5.01
C TYR A 286 -8.58 -18.28 4.56
N THR A 287 -8.47 -18.49 3.25
CA THR A 287 -7.39 -19.29 2.65
C THR A 287 -6.14 -18.46 2.35
N GLN A 288 -6.26 -17.14 2.30
CA GLN A 288 -5.18 -16.19 2.08
C GLN A 288 -5.10 -15.25 3.29
N TYR A 289 -3.96 -15.22 3.96
CA TYR A 289 -3.68 -14.34 5.09
C TYR A 289 -2.17 -14.16 5.28
N MET A 290 -1.79 -13.12 6.01
CA MET A 290 -0.39 -12.79 6.29
C MET A 290 -0.18 -12.42 7.75
N PHE A 291 1.02 -12.72 8.25
CA PHE A 291 1.59 -12.15 9.49
C PHE A 291 2.83 -11.35 9.12
N LYS A 292 2.92 -10.08 9.59
CA LYS A 292 3.98 -9.13 9.24
C LYS A 292 4.56 -8.46 10.49
#